data_ef95c8fa750b8716088179d72c9a4469
#
_entry.id   ef95c8fa750b8716088179d72c9a4469
#
_cell.length_a   1.000
_cell.length_b   1.000
_cell.length_c   1.000
_cell.angle_alpha   90.00
_cell.angle_beta   90.00
_cell.angle_gamma   90.00
#
_symmetry.space_group_name_H-M   'P 1'
#
loop_
_entity.id
_entity.type
_entity.pdbx_description
1 polymer ?
#
loop_
_entity_poly.entity_id
_entity_poly.type
_entity_poly.pdbx_seq_one_letter_code
_entity_poly.pdbx_strand_id
1 'polypeptide(L)'
;MSKNKLHQDTSILNLSWSALGSGILLSAMISFSTSVVASTQDLTLQQAIEQVNQYQASQNFWETQNSINATNLQQSKLFKNPELSVEQTGFGSNNEKELTIGISQPLDIFGERRANQKLASLSTDKTALKQKIYQAQIELAVKYVWSQLAIAELEKNIVNEQLRVSEENLQA
;
A
#
# COMPACT_ATOMS: atom_id res chain seq x y z
N MET A 1 34.08 38.31 -10.81
CA MET A 1 33.09 39.43 -10.79
C MET A 1 32.18 39.25 -11.99
N SER A 2 30.99 38.76 -11.79
CA SER A 2 29.82 39.07 -12.61
C SER A 2 28.57 38.55 -11.89
N LYS A 3 27.74 39.51 -11.46
CA LYS A 3 26.46 39.29 -10.76
C LYS A 3 25.39 39.14 -11.82
N ASN A 4 24.66 38.02 -11.84
CA ASN A 4 23.41 37.91 -12.57
C ASN A 4 22.23 38.05 -11.62
N LYS A 5 21.51 39.16 -11.85
CA LYS A 5 20.26 39.55 -11.20
C LYS A 5 19.12 38.68 -11.70
N LEU A 6 18.42 38.00 -10.81
CA LEU A 6 17.11 37.41 -11.04
C LEU A 6 16.04 38.49 -10.94
N HIS A 7 15.33 38.70 -12.01
CA HIS A 7 14.15 39.57 -12.12
C HIS A 7 12.94 38.78 -11.62
N GLN A 8 12.33 39.23 -10.54
CA GLN A 8 11.02 38.77 -10.08
C GLN A 8 9.96 39.71 -10.67
N ASP A 9 9.15 39.17 -11.58
CA ASP A 9 7.91 39.82 -12.03
C ASP A 9 6.77 39.40 -11.11
N THR A 10 6.40 40.28 -10.22
CA THR A 10 5.15 40.22 -9.42
C THR A 10 4.06 41.02 -10.13
N SER A 11 3.21 40.39 -10.91
CA SER A 11 2.00 41.03 -11.42
C SER A 11 0.88 40.93 -10.36
N ILE A 12 0.65 42.04 -9.71
CA ILE A 12 -0.45 42.23 -8.77
C ILE A 12 -1.72 42.52 -9.58
N LEU A 13 -2.66 41.59 -9.57
CA LEU A 13 -4.01 41.83 -10.08
C LEU A 13 -4.83 42.56 -9.01
N ASN A 14 -5.00 43.86 -9.22
CA ASN A 14 -5.97 44.70 -8.50
C ASN A 14 -7.39 44.25 -8.90
N LEU A 15 -8.15 43.71 -7.95
CA LEU A 15 -9.58 43.51 -8.10
C LEU A 15 -10.29 44.60 -7.30
N SER A 16 -10.91 45.55 -8.03
CA SER A 16 -11.70 46.63 -7.49
C SER A 16 -13.00 46.15 -6.88
N TRP A 17 -13.24 46.47 -5.63
CA TRP A 17 -14.55 46.36 -4.97
C TRP A 17 -15.42 47.54 -5.37
N SER A 18 -16.49 47.28 -6.10
CA SER A 18 -17.61 48.25 -6.23
C SER A 18 -18.83 47.69 -5.50
N ALA A 19 -19.36 48.59 -4.71
CA ALA A 19 -20.34 48.46 -3.69
C ALA A 19 -21.80 48.19 -4.21
N LEU A 20 -22.64 47.90 -3.22
CA LEU A 20 -24.10 48.11 -3.09
C LEU A 20 -25.00 46.92 -3.49
N GLY A 21 -25.65 46.42 -2.46
CA GLY A 21 -26.85 45.58 -2.58
C GLY A 21 -27.29 45.00 -1.24
N SER A 22 -27.92 45.82 -0.39
CA SER A 22 -28.61 45.36 0.83
C SER A 22 -29.67 44.35 0.47
N GLY A 23 -29.51 43.10 0.90
CA GLY A 23 -30.52 42.06 0.84
C GLY A 23 -30.40 41.19 2.07
N ILE A 24 -31.19 41.50 3.11
CA ILE A 24 -31.35 40.68 4.30
C ILE A 24 -32.10 39.42 3.88
N LEU A 25 -31.39 38.32 3.59
CA LEU A 25 -31.97 37.00 3.49
C LEU A 25 -31.71 36.26 4.80
N LEU A 26 -32.75 36.24 5.62
CA LEU A 26 -32.91 35.43 6.80
C LEU A 26 -32.95 33.96 6.36
N SER A 27 -31.79 33.32 6.18
CA SER A 27 -31.73 31.88 5.89
C SER A 27 -31.89 31.13 7.22
N ALA A 28 -33.10 30.62 7.44
CA ALA A 28 -33.37 29.65 8.49
C ALA A 28 -32.47 28.43 8.28
N MET A 29 -31.41 28.30 9.07
CA MET A 29 -30.63 27.06 9.18
C MET A 29 -31.52 26.04 9.88
N ILE A 30 -32.23 25.25 9.07
CA ILE A 30 -32.84 23.99 9.54
C ILE A 30 -31.68 23.05 9.81
N SER A 31 -31.27 22.99 11.08
CA SER A 31 -30.35 21.98 11.57
C SER A 31 -31.04 20.62 11.50
N PHE A 32 -30.82 19.90 10.42
CA PHE A 32 -31.13 18.47 10.36
C PHE A 32 -30.14 17.76 11.29
N SER A 33 -30.56 17.58 12.53
CA SER A 33 -29.93 16.63 13.44
C SER A 33 -30.23 15.23 12.88
N THR A 34 -29.36 14.73 12.00
CA THR A 34 -29.36 13.31 11.67
C THR A 34 -28.96 12.56 12.92
N SER A 35 -29.94 12.05 13.64
CA SER A 35 -29.75 11.06 14.68
C SER A 35 -29.09 9.87 13.99
N VAL A 36 -27.77 9.75 14.12
CA VAL A 36 -27.07 8.50 13.82
C VAL A 36 -27.55 7.49 14.85
N VAL A 37 -28.60 6.78 14.50
CA VAL A 37 -28.97 5.57 15.23
C VAL A 37 -27.83 4.61 14.94
N ALA A 38 -26.90 4.50 15.89
CA ALA A 38 -25.96 3.39 15.91
C ALA A 38 -26.81 2.13 16.07
N SER A 39 -27.16 1.50 14.95
CA SER A 39 -27.71 0.16 14.98
C SER A 39 -26.59 -0.71 15.54
N THR A 40 -26.73 -1.19 16.77
CA THR A 40 -25.95 -2.26 17.32
C THR A 40 -26.31 -3.52 16.54
N GLN A 41 -25.80 -3.64 15.31
CA GLN A 41 -25.79 -4.92 14.63
C GLN A 41 -24.80 -5.78 15.39
N ASP A 42 -25.29 -6.83 16.02
CA ASP A 42 -24.41 -7.84 16.62
C ASP A 42 -23.52 -8.39 15.53
N LEU A 43 -22.23 -8.03 15.60
CA LEU A 43 -21.24 -8.49 14.65
C LEU A 43 -21.04 -9.99 14.85
N THR A 44 -21.24 -10.78 13.81
CA THR A 44 -20.95 -12.22 13.87
C THR A 44 -19.48 -12.49 13.55
N LEU A 45 -18.96 -13.63 14.03
CA LEU A 45 -17.59 -14.07 13.72
C LEU A 45 -17.34 -14.10 12.20
N GLN A 46 -18.30 -14.58 11.42
CA GLN A 46 -18.17 -14.65 9.95
C GLN A 46 -18.09 -13.27 9.31
N GLN A 47 -18.86 -12.31 9.79
CA GLN A 47 -18.79 -10.93 9.33
C GLN A 47 -17.46 -10.27 9.72
N ALA A 48 -16.93 -10.56 10.91
CA ALA A 48 -15.64 -10.06 11.35
C ALA A 48 -14.50 -10.60 10.44
N ILE A 49 -14.52 -11.88 10.12
CA ILE A 49 -13.56 -12.49 9.19
C ILE A 49 -13.65 -11.83 7.81
N GLU A 50 -14.86 -11.64 7.29
CA GLU A 50 -15.08 -11.03 5.99
C GLU A 50 -14.60 -9.57 5.94
N GLN A 51 -14.90 -8.76 6.95
CA GLN A 51 -14.42 -7.37 7.03
C GLN A 51 -12.89 -7.28 7.05
N VAL A 52 -12.22 -8.17 7.81
CA VAL A 52 -10.76 -8.20 7.84
C VAL A 52 -10.19 -8.61 6.49
N ASN A 53 -10.79 -9.60 5.81
CA ASN A 53 -10.39 -10.01 4.47
C ASN A 53 -10.56 -8.89 3.44
N GLN A 54 -11.65 -8.15 3.47
CA GLN A 54 -11.89 -6.99 2.61
C GLN A 54 -10.88 -5.87 2.88
N TYR A 55 -10.59 -5.58 4.13
CA TYR A 55 -9.55 -4.61 4.50
C TYR A 55 -8.18 -5.03 3.96
N GLN A 56 -7.78 -6.27 4.13
CA GLN A 56 -6.51 -6.80 3.61
C GLN A 56 -6.45 -6.74 2.08
N ALA A 57 -7.55 -7.06 1.40
CA ALA A 57 -7.62 -6.94 -0.06
C ALA A 57 -7.44 -5.50 -0.54
N SER A 58 -7.97 -4.50 0.20
CA SER A 58 -7.86 -3.09 -0.14
C SER A 58 -6.42 -2.55 -0.07
N GLN A 59 -5.49 -3.23 0.63
CA GLN A 59 -4.08 -2.83 0.72
C GLN A 59 -3.26 -3.13 -0.54
N ASN A 60 -3.81 -3.85 -1.52
CA ASN A 60 -3.18 -4.19 -2.81
C ASN A 60 -1.79 -4.86 -2.71
N PHE A 61 -1.39 -5.31 -1.52
CA PHE A 61 -0.06 -5.88 -1.27
C PHE A 61 0.19 -7.10 -2.15
N TRP A 62 -0.76 -8.04 -2.19
CA TRP A 62 -0.60 -9.28 -2.95
C TRP A 62 -0.69 -9.04 -4.45
N GLU A 63 -1.50 -8.08 -4.89
CA GLU A 63 -1.57 -7.65 -6.29
C GLU A 63 -0.23 -7.07 -6.75
N THR A 64 0.33 -6.16 -5.97
CA THR A 64 1.66 -5.58 -6.22
C THR A 64 2.73 -6.67 -6.28
N GLN A 65 2.74 -7.61 -5.32
CA GLN A 65 3.72 -8.71 -5.30
C GLN A 65 3.58 -9.63 -6.52
N ASN A 66 2.36 -9.92 -6.94
CA ASN A 66 2.10 -10.70 -8.15
C ASN A 66 2.55 -9.97 -9.41
N SER A 67 2.34 -8.66 -9.50
CA SER A 67 2.83 -7.81 -10.60
C SER A 67 4.36 -7.81 -10.68
N ILE A 68 5.06 -7.70 -9.54
CA ILE A 68 6.52 -7.80 -9.46
C ILE A 68 7.00 -9.17 -9.98
N ASN A 69 6.36 -10.26 -9.53
CA ASN A 69 6.72 -11.62 -9.97
C ASN A 69 6.47 -11.81 -11.48
N ALA A 70 5.36 -11.28 -12.01
CA ALA A 70 5.07 -11.31 -13.44
C ALA A 70 6.13 -10.56 -14.25
N THR A 71 6.55 -9.38 -13.78
CA THR A 71 7.62 -8.59 -14.41
C THR A 71 8.95 -9.33 -14.37
N ASN A 72 9.31 -9.94 -13.24
CA ASN A 72 10.53 -10.73 -13.11
C ASN A 72 10.53 -11.95 -14.03
N LEU A 73 9.38 -12.62 -14.19
CA LEU A 73 9.22 -13.72 -15.14
C LEU A 73 9.39 -13.23 -16.58
N GLN A 74 8.86 -12.06 -16.92
CA GLN A 74 9.06 -11.44 -18.23
C GLN A 74 10.54 -11.13 -18.48
N GLN A 75 11.20 -10.47 -17.51
CA GLN A 75 12.63 -10.15 -17.60
C GLN A 75 13.50 -11.39 -17.77
N SER A 76 13.19 -12.47 -17.07
CA SER A 76 13.95 -13.74 -17.17
C SER A 76 13.91 -14.37 -18.55
N LYS A 77 12.94 -13.98 -19.40
CA LYS A 77 12.82 -14.44 -20.80
C LYS A 77 13.68 -13.65 -21.76
N LEU A 78 14.14 -12.46 -21.39
CA LEU A 78 14.90 -11.58 -22.26
C LEU A 78 16.33 -12.10 -22.45
N PHE A 79 16.90 -11.81 -23.60
CA PHE A 79 18.34 -11.96 -23.82
C PHE A 79 19.07 -10.78 -23.18
N LYS A 80 20.31 -11.00 -22.74
CA LYS A 80 21.19 -9.92 -22.31
C LYS A 80 21.43 -8.98 -23.50
N ASN A 81 21.41 -7.68 -23.26
CA ASN A 81 21.64 -6.71 -24.32
C ASN A 81 23.08 -6.79 -24.84
N PRO A 82 23.31 -6.52 -26.14
CA PRO A 82 24.66 -6.31 -26.63
C PRO A 82 25.27 -5.04 -26.02
N GLU A 83 26.55 -5.10 -25.77
CA GLU A 83 27.35 -3.97 -25.29
C GLU A 83 28.20 -3.42 -26.44
N LEU A 84 28.12 -2.12 -26.68
CA LEU A 84 28.98 -1.39 -27.58
C LEU A 84 30.05 -0.67 -26.76
N SER A 85 31.31 -0.98 -27.01
CA SER A 85 32.44 -0.28 -26.39
C SER A 85 33.16 0.57 -27.43
N VAL A 86 33.53 1.78 -27.04
CA VAL A 86 34.36 2.69 -27.84
C VAL A 86 35.48 3.15 -26.93
N GLU A 87 36.71 2.80 -27.30
CA GLU A 87 37.91 3.14 -26.53
C GLU A 87 38.86 3.93 -27.45
N GLN A 88 39.34 5.07 -26.98
CA GLN A 88 40.37 5.84 -27.63
C GLN A 88 41.60 5.92 -26.74
N THR A 89 42.75 5.51 -27.27
CA THR A 89 44.04 5.59 -26.63
C THR A 89 44.98 6.56 -27.35
N GLY A 90 46.06 6.99 -26.72
CA GLY A 90 47.07 7.85 -27.36
C GLY A 90 46.74 9.34 -27.36
N PHE A 91 46.33 9.92 -26.23
CA PHE A 91 46.05 11.36 -26.10
C PHE A 91 47.29 12.27 -26.05
N GLY A 92 48.51 11.74 -26.02
CA GLY A 92 49.73 12.50 -25.96
C GLY A 92 50.19 12.95 -27.35
N SER A 93 50.98 14.06 -27.45
CA SER A 93 51.44 14.65 -28.70
C SER A 93 52.39 13.77 -29.52
N ASN A 94 52.97 12.71 -28.94
CA ASN A 94 53.95 11.80 -29.58
C ASN A 94 53.44 10.35 -29.69
N ASN A 95 52.18 10.05 -29.32
CA ASN A 95 51.66 8.70 -29.40
C ASN A 95 50.66 8.58 -30.58
N GLU A 96 50.72 7.45 -31.26
CA GLU A 96 49.70 7.12 -32.24
C GLU A 96 48.34 7.06 -31.59
N LYS A 97 47.35 7.73 -32.19
CA LYS A 97 45.97 7.70 -31.74
C LYS A 97 45.31 6.44 -32.28
N GLU A 98 44.80 5.63 -31.37
CA GLU A 98 44.07 4.42 -31.73
C GLU A 98 42.62 4.55 -31.25
N LEU A 99 41.70 4.21 -32.14
CA LEU A 99 40.26 4.11 -31.83
C LEU A 99 39.84 2.65 -31.99
N THR A 100 39.43 2.04 -30.87
CA THR A 100 38.92 0.67 -30.85
C THR A 100 37.41 0.71 -30.66
N ILE A 101 36.67 0.05 -31.56
CA ILE A 101 35.23 -0.13 -31.45
C ILE A 101 34.96 -1.62 -31.28
N GLY A 102 34.33 -2.00 -30.17
CA GLY A 102 34.00 -3.39 -29.85
C GLY A 102 32.49 -3.59 -29.67
N ILE A 103 32.00 -4.74 -30.12
CA ILE A 103 30.63 -5.21 -29.82
C ILE A 103 30.75 -6.54 -29.08
N SER A 104 30.16 -6.63 -27.91
CA SER A 104 30.10 -7.85 -27.10
C SER A 104 28.63 -8.27 -26.90
N GLN A 105 28.32 -9.53 -27.22
CA GLN A 105 27.01 -10.13 -27.00
C GLN A 105 27.14 -11.33 -26.09
N PRO A 106 26.64 -11.27 -24.84
CA PRO A 106 26.62 -12.42 -23.96
C PRO A 106 25.68 -13.51 -24.50
N LEU A 107 26.21 -14.71 -24.70
CA LEU A 107 25.46 -15.87 -25.18
C LEU A 107 25.10 -16.79 -23.99
N ASP A 108 23.86 -17.25 -23.94
CA ASP A 108 23.41 -18.23 -22.95
C ASP A 108 23.70 -19.67 -23.45
N ILE A 109 24.93 -20.09 -23.29
CA ILE A 109 25.40 -21.43 -23.74
C ILE A 109 25.02 -22.51 -22.71
N PHE A 110 24.92 -22.16 -21.42
CA PHE A 110 24.72 -23.11 -20.31
C PHE A 110 23.27 -23.14 -19.79
N GLY A 111 22.34 -22.47 -20.43
CA GLY A 111 20.92 -22.49 -20.06
C GLY A 111 20.60 -21.62 -18.82
N GLU A 112 21.39 -20.62 -18.52
CA GLU A 112 21.18 -19.67 -17.42
C GLU A 112 19.78 -19.04 -17.51
N ARG A 113 19.36 -18.64 -18.70
CA ARG A 113 18.04 -18.04 -18.93
C ARG A 113 16.91 -19.00 -18.58
N ARG A 114 17.02 -20.29 -18.95
CA ARG A 114 16.02 -21.32 -18.61
C ARG A 114 15.95 -21.53 -17.09
N ALA A 115 17.10 -21.56 -16.42
CA ALA A 115 17.18 -21.68 -14.96
C ALA A 115 16.54 -20.46 -14.27
N ASN A 116 16.81 -19.24 -14.77
CA ASN A 116 16.21 -18.00 -14.25
C ASN A 116 14.69 -17.95 -14.48
N GLN A 117 14.18 -18.42 -15.63
CA GLN A 117 12.74 -18.56 -15.87
C GLN A 117 12.08 -19.52 -14.88
N LYS A 118 12.71 -20.67 -14.62
CA LYS A 118 12.20 -21.62 -13.65
C LYS A 118 12.22 -21.04 -12.23
N LEU A 119 13.28 -20.33 -11.85
CA LEU A 119 13.36 -19.66 -10.57
C LEU A 119 12.27 -18.60 -10.42
N ALA A 120 12.03 -17.79 -11.45
CA ALA A 120 10.97 -16.79 -11.46
C ALA A 120 9.56 -17.40 -11.35
N SER A 121 9.30 -18.52 -12.03
CA SER A 121 8.02 -19.25 -11.92
C SER A 121 7.82 -19.81 -10.51
N LEU A 122 8.85 -20.39 -9.91
CA LEU A 122 8.79 -20.89 -8.52
C LEU A 122 8.58 -19.75 -7.51
N SER A 123 9.11 -18.56 -7.79
CA SER A 123 8.84 -17.37 -6.97
C SER A 123 7.37 -16.97 -7.00
N THR A 124 6.70 -17.10 -8.14
CA THR A 124 5.25 -16.89 -8.27
C THR A 124 4.48 -17.90 -7.44
N ASP A 125 4.79 -19.21 -7.56
CA ASP A 125 4.14 -20.25 -6.78
C ASP A 125 4.34 -20.06 -5.27
N LYS A 126 5.56 -19.68 -4.87
CA LYS A 126 5.90 -19.35 -3.48
C LYS A 126 5.06 -18.18 -2.96
N THR A 127 4.84 -17.15 -3.76
CA THR A 127 4.00 -16.00 -3.37
C THR A 127 2.55 -16.42 -3.19
N ALA A 128 2.00 -17.26 -4.08
CA ALA A 128 0.64 -17.78 -3.95
C ALA A 128 0.46 -18.61 -2.67
N LEU A 129 1.46 -19.43 -2.31
CA LEU A 129 1.44 -20.20 -1.06
C LEU A 129 1.54 -19.27 0.17
N LYS A 130 2.40 -18.26 0.13
CA LYS A 130 2.50 -17.27 1.22
C LYS A 130 1.19 -16.53 1.43
N GLN A 131 0.48 -16.17 0.37
CA GLN A 131 -0.83 -15.54 0.46
C GLN A 131 -1.83 -16.43 1.18
N LYS A 132 -1.90 -17.74 0.83
CA LYS A 132 -2.78 -18.70 1.51
C LYS A 132 -2.44 -18.85 2.99
N ILE A 133 -1.15 -18.96 3.33
CA ILE A 133 -0.69 -19.04 4.73
C ILE A 133 -1.11 -17.79 5.49
N TYR A 134 -0.89 -16.62 4.90
CA TYR A 134 -1.26 -15.34 5.53
C TYR A 134 -2.77 -15.25 5.78
N GLN A 135 -3.61 -15.65 4.81
CA GLN A 135 -5.06 -15.70 4.99
C GLN A 135 -5.47 -16.62 6.14
N ALA A 136 -4.88 -17.80 6.24
CA ALA A 136 -5.15 -18.73 7.35
C ALA A 136 -4.71 -18.16 8.70
N GLN A 137 -3.57 -17.45 8.77
CA GLN A 137 -3.10 -16.78 9.97
C GLN A 137 -4.03 -15.66 10.42
N ILE A 138 -4.53 -14.85 9.48
CA ILE A 138 -5.51 -13.80 9.77
C ILE A 138 -6.80 -14.40 10.32
N GLU A 139 -7.32 -15.44 9.67
CA GLU A 139 -8.53 -16.13 10.14
C GLU A 139 -8.35 -16.69 11.56
N LEU A 140 -7.21 -17.30 11.84
CA LEU A 140 -6.89 -17.79 13.18
C LEU A 140 -6.82 -16.66 14.20
N ALA A 141 -6.18 -15.54 13.86
CA ALA A 141 -6.07 -14.37 14.72
C ALA A 141 -7.45 -13.78 15.04
N VAL A 142 -8.33 -13.67 14.06
CA VAL A 142 -9.71 -13.19 14.26
C VAL A 142 -10.47 -14.14 15.20
N LYS A 143 -10.38 -15.45 14.98
CA LYS A 143 -11.02 -16.46 15.84
C LYS A 143 -10.51 -16.38 17.29
N TYR A 144 -9.21 -16.18 17.46
CA TYR A 144 -8.60 -16.02 18.77
C TYR A 144 -9.14 -14.79 19.49
N VAL A 145 -9.11 -13.62 18.85
CA VAL A 145 -9.64 -12.37 19.45
C VAL A 145 -11.13 -12.49 19.73
N TRP A 146 -11.89 -13.14 18.87
CA TRP A 146 -13.30 -13.40 19.05
C TRP A 146 -13.58 -14.25 20.29
N SER A 147 -12.78 -15.29 20.52
CA SER A 147 -12.90 -16.11 21.74
C SER A 147 -12.57 -15.33 23.00
N GLN A 148 -11.57 -14.42 22.95
CA GLN A 148 -11.26 -13.54 24.08
C GLN A 148 -12.41 -12.57 24.38
N LEU A 149 -13.07 -12.04 23.34
CA LEU A 149 -14.25 -11.19 23.51
C LEU A 149 -15.38 -11.95 24.19
N ALA A 150 -15.68 -13.17 23.75
CA ALA A 150 -16.72 -13.99 24.35
C ALA A 150 -16.44 -14.31 25.85
N ILE A 151 -15.18 -14.56 26.20
CA ILE A 151 -14.77 -14.76 27.60
C ILE A 151 -14.99 -13.48 28.41
N ALA A 152 -14.58 -12.33 27.89
CA ALA A 152 -14.74 -11.04 28.56
C ALA A 152 -16.24 -10.69 28.79
N GLU A 153 -17.08 -10.98 27.80
CA GLU A 153 -18.53 -10.81 27.95
C GLU A 153 -19.12 -11.72 29.04
N LEU A 154 -18.67 -12.97 29.10
CA LEU A 154 -19.08 -13.90 30.18
C LEU A 154 -18.63 -13.42 31.55
N GLU A 155 -17.38 -13.00 31.71
CA GLU A 155 -16.85 -12.43 32.94
C GLU A 155 -17.64 -11.20 33.37
N LYS A 156 -17.94 -10.28 32.45
CA LYS A 156 -18.79 -9.12 32.72
C LYS A 156 -20.15 -9.52 33.26
N ASN A 157 -20.79 -10.53 32.68
CA ASN A 157 -22.10 -11.00 33.10
C ASN A 157 -22.05 -11.62 34.52
N ILE A 158 -20.99 -12.39 34.84
CA ILE A 158 -20.77 -12.95 36.16
C ILE A 158 -20.60 -11.85 37.22
N VAL A 159 -19.77 -10.84 36.92
CA VAL A 159 -19.53 -9.71 37.83
C VAL A 159 -20.81 -8.91 38.07
N ASN A 160 -21.59 -8.65 37.02
CA ASN A 160 -22.87 -7.96 37.16
C ASN A 160 -23.87 -8.75 38.03
N GLU A 161 -23.91 -10.08 37.91
CA GLU A 161 -24.76 -10.92 38.73
C GLU A 161 -24.30 -10.95 40.21
N GLN A 162 -22.98 -10.99 40.44
CA GLN A 162 -22.43 -10.89 41.78
C GLN A 162 -22.76 -9.55 42.44
N LEU A 163 -22.68 -8.45 41.67
CA LEU A 163 -23.07 -7.12 42.14
C LEU A 163 -24.54 -7.09 42.55
N ARG A 164 -25.43 -7.58 41.68
CA ARG A 164 -26.87 -7.67 41.96
C ARG A 164 -27.18 -8.43 43.25
N VAL A 165 -26.58 -9.62 43.42
CA VAL A 165 -26.77 -10.44 44.63
C VAL A 165 -26.24 -9.72 45.90
N SER A 166 -25.10 -9.01 45.77
CA SER A 166 -24.53 -8.24 46.88
C SER A 166 -25.43 -7.08 47.30
N GLU A 167 -26.02 -6.36 46.32
CA GLU A 167 -26.97 -5.28 46.59
C GLU A 167 -28.24 -5.79 47.25
N GLU A 168 -28.79 -6.92 46.84
CA GLU A 168 -29.95 -7.54 47.46
C GLU A 168 -29.69 -7.95 48.93
N ASN A 169 -28.51 -8.48 49.19
CA ASN A 169 -28.12 -8.86 50.56
C ASN A 169 -27.91 -7.65 51.49
N LEU A 170 -27.60 -6.47 50.95
CA LEU A 170 -27.47 -5.25 51.75
C LEU A 170 -28.82 -4.60 52.06
N GLN A 171 -29.86 -4.94 51.34
CA GLN A 171 -31.21 -4.41 51.54
C GLN A 171 -32.09 -5.29 52.45
N ALA A 172 -31.63 -6.50 52.73
CA ALA A 172 -32.32 -7.46 53.60
C ALA A 172 -31.91 -7.32 55.06
#